data_cb35548f44dfd79e3b7883820a3be76d
#
_entry.id   cb35548f44dfd79e3b7883820a3be76d
#
_cell.length_a   1.000
_cell.length_b   1.000
_cell.length_c   1.000
_cell.angle_alpha   90.00
_cell.angle_beta   90.00
_cell.angle_gamma   90.00
#
_symmetry.space_group_name_H-M   'P 1'
#
loop_
_entity.id
_entity.type
_entity.pdbx_description
1 polymer ?
#
loop_
_entity_poly.entity_id
_entity_poly.type
_entity_poly.pdbx_seq_one_letter_code
_entity_poly.pdbx_strand_id
1 'polypeptide(L)'
;MNTHVEFTPECISHLNDGEIFVFGSNLAGMHGGGAARIAHRRFGAEWGIGVGLTGQTYAIPTMQGGVKTIAPYVDEFIEYAHNHRELKFYVTRIGCGIAGFRDKDIAPLFKNALEKENIILPQSFYNILTNK
;
A
#
# COMPACT_ATOMS: atom_id res chain seq x y z
N MET A 1 23.13 -17.31 -0.02
CA MET A 1 22.50 -16.08 -0.52
C MET A 1 21.05 -16.32 -0.87
N ASN A 2 20.21 -15.51 -0.33
CA ASN A 2 18.79 -15.61 -0.59
C ASN A 2 18.41 -14.77 -1.83
N THR A 3 17.85 -15.42 -2.82
CA THR A 3 17.43 -14.74 -4.03
C THR A 3 15.91 -14.61 -4.11
N HIS A 4 15.21 -15.07 -3.08
CA HIS A 4 13.76 -14.96 -3.07
C HIS A 4 13.31 -13.56 -2.77
N VAL A 5 12.39 -13.06 -3.60
CA VAL A 5 11.69 -11.82 -3.35
C VAL A 5 10.22 -12.16 -3.24
N GLU A 6 9.61 -11.69 -2.16
CA GLU A 6 8.19 -11.91 -1.96
C GLU A 6 7.42 -10.76 -2.59
N PHE A 7 6.31 -11.08 -3.25
CA PHE A 7 5.45 -10.07 -3.85
C PHE A 7 4.07 -10.12 -3.21
N THR A 8 3.39 -8.97 -3.21
CA THR A 8 2.02 -8.93 -2.75
C THR A 8 1.15 -9.83 -3.64
N PRO A 9 0.38 -10.75 -3.05
CA PRO A 9 -0.56 -11.56 -3.85
C PRO A 9 -1.59 -10.69 -4.54
N GLU A 10 -2.05 -11.11 -5.71
CA GLU A 10 -3.07 -10.36 -6.45
C GLU A 10 -4.37 -10.24 -5.66
N CYS A 11 -4.73 -11.29 -4.95
CA CYS A 11 -5.94 -11.30 -4.12
C CYS A 11 -5.57 -11.74 -2.72
N ILE A 12 -5.76 -10.84 -1.76
CA ILE A 12 -5.53 -11.17 -0.35
C ILE A 12 -6.89 -11.42 0.29
N SER A 13 -7.15 -12.66 0.68
CA SER A 13 -8.39 -13.04 1.32
C SER A 13 -8.24 -13.24 2.83
N HIS A 14 -7.01 -13.30 3.32
CA HIS A 14 -6.70 -13.60 4.71
C HIS A 14 -5.39 -12.94 5.10
N LEU A 15 -5.31 -12.46 6.33
CA LEU A 15 -4.08 -11.92 6.91
C LEU A 15 -3.82 -12.61 8.25
N ASN A 16 -2.56 -12.93 8.50
CA ASN A 16 -2.12 -13.39 9.81
C ASN A 16 -1.91 -12.19 10.74
N ASP A 17 -1.74 -12.47 12.02
CA ASP A 17 -1.45 -11.40 12.98
C ASP A 17 -0.18 -10.68 12.54
N GLY A 18 -0.21 -9.35 12.63
CA GLY A 18 0.94 -8.54 12.26
C GLY A 18 1.07 -8.26 10.78
N GLU A 19 0.21 -8.84 9.94
CA GLU A 19 0.20 -8.55 8.51
C GLU A 19 -0.81 -7.44 8.22
N ILE A 20 -0.41 -6.47 7.40
CA ILE A 20 -1.16 -5.25 7.16
C ILE A 20 -1.44 -5.11 5.66
N PHE A 21 -2.69 -4.82 5.33
CA PHE A 21 -3.17 -4.60 3.97
C PHE A 21 -3.05 -3.10 3.65
N VAL A 22 -2.13 -2.73 2.77
CA VAL A 22 -1.92 -1.33 2.41
C VAL A 22 -2.72 -1.03 1.15
N PHE A 23 -3.58 -0.03 1.22
CA PHE A 23 -4.52 0.23 0.12
C PHE A 23 -4.61 1.71 -0.19
N GLY A 24 -5.04 2.01 -1.44
CA GLY A 24 -5.32 3.38 -1.85
C GLY A 24 -6.66 3.83 -1.33
N SER A 25 -6.68 4.99 -0.70
CA SER A 25 -7.88 5.54 -0.07
C SER A 25 -8.17 6.94 -0.61
N ASN A 26 -9.15 7.60 0.01
CA ASN A 26 -9.36 9.03 -0.14
C ASN A 26 -9.28 9.67 1.26
N LEU A 27 -9.00 10.96 1.31
CA LEU A 27 -8.81 11.64 2.60
C LEU A 27 -10.06 11.60 3.47
N ALA A 28 -11.24 11.57 2.86
CA ALA A 28 -12.49 11.48 3.63
C ALA A 28 -12.68 10.10 4.27
N GLY A 29 -11.90 9.11 3.85
CA GLY A 29 -11.99 7.76 4.41
C GLY A 29 -13.27 7.03 4.01
N MET A 30 -13.81 7.37 2.85
CA MET A 30 -15.01 6.70 2.34
C MET A 30 -14.58 5.45 1.57
N HIS A 31 -14.70 4.30 2.22
CA HIS A 31 -14.16 3.03 1.70
C HIS A 31 -15.22 2.27 0.90
N GLY A 32 -15.76 2.93 -0.13
CA GLY A 32 -16.91 2.41 -0.85
C GLY A 32 -16.62 1.53 -2.05
N GLY A 33 -15.37 1.45 -2.52
CA GLY A 33 -15.06 0.66 -3.71
C GLY A 33 -13.63 0.16 -3.75
N GLY A 34 -13.37 -0.81 -4.64
CA GLY A 34 -12.04 -1.34 -4.88
C GLY A 34 -11.39 -1.94 -3.64
N ALA A 35 -10.07 -1.76 -3.52
CA ALA A 35 -9.32 -2.29 -2.39
C ALA A 35 -9.77 -1.68 -1.07
N ALA A 36 -10.22 -0.42 -1.08
CA ALA A 36 -10.70 0.24 0.14
C ALA A 36 -11.93 -0.48 0.71
N ARG A 37 -12.82 -0.96 -0.16
CA ARG A 37 -13.99 -1.69 0.29
C ARG A 37 -13.58 -3.01 0.94
N ILE A 38 -12.61 -3.70 0.34
CA ILE A 38 -12.09 -4.95 0.89
C ILE A 38 -11.44 -4.69 2.25
N ALA A 39 -10.64 -3.63 2.34
CA ALA A 39 -9.98 -3.25 3.58
C ALA A 39 -11.00 -3.01 4.69
N HIS A 40 -12.07 -2.28 4.37
CA HIS A 40 -13.12 -1.96 5.34
C HIS A 40 -13.90 -3.22 5.76
N ARG A 41 -14.28 -4.04 4.79
CA ARG A 41 -15.15 -5.19 5.06
C ARG A 41 -14.43 -6.36 5.72
N ARG A 42 -13.14 -6.55 5.39
CA ARG A 42 -12.45 -7.78 5.80
C ARG A 42 -11.32 -7.55 6.80
N PHE A 43 -10.69 -6.37 6.77
CA PHE A 43 -9.46 -6.19 7.52
C PHE A 43 -9.50 -5.04 8.52
N GLY A 44 -10.65 -4.44 8.71
CA GLY A 44 -10.86 -3.51 9.81
C GLY A 44 -10.52 -2.05 9.53
N ALA A 45 -10.44 -1.65 8.25
CA ALA A 45 -10.26 -0.24 7.93
C ALA A 45 -11.47 0.54 8.42
N GLU A 46 -11.21 1.60 9.19
CA GLU A 46 -12.30 2.38 9.76
C GLU A 46 -12.83 3.39 8.75
N TRP A 47 -14.14 3.43 8.64
CA TRP A 47 -14.81 4.41 7.79
C TRP A 47 -14.53 5.79 8.36
N GLY A 48 -14.16 6.72 7.49
CA GLY A 48 -13.83 8.08 7.89
C GLY A 48 -12.35 8.32 8.14
N ILE A 49 -11.52 7.26 8.12
CA ILE A 49 -10.07 7.39 8.31
C ILE A 49 -9.39 7.11 6.98
N GLY A 50 -8.87 8.16 6.35
CA GLY A 50 -8.27 8.07 5.02
C GLY A 50 -6.76 7.97 5.01
N VAL A 51 -6.10 8.08 6.17
CA VAL A 51 -4.63 8.01 6.26
C VAL A 51 -4.24 7.18 7.46
N GLY A 52 -3.30 6.25 7.27
CA GLY A 52 -2.65 5.56 8.36
C GLY A 52 -3.27 4.23 8.74
N LEU A 53 -2.83 3.70 9.86
CA LEU A 53 -3.16 2.36 10.32
C LEU A 53 -4.51 2.32 11.02
N THR A 54 -5.41 1.47 10.54
CA THR A 54 -6.64 1.13 11.26
C THR A 54 -6.90 -0.37 11.06
N GLY A 55 -7.13 -1.10 12.16
CA GLY A 55 -7.24 -2.55 12.09
C GLY A 55 -5.97 -3.16 11.52
N GLN A 56 -6.14 -4.06 10.56
CA GLN A 56 -5.00 -4.65 9.84
C GLN A 56 -4.82 -3.99 8.47
N THR A 57 -5.01 -2.66 8.40
CA THR A 57 -4.90 -1.92 7.15
C THR A 57 -4.08 -0.66 7.34
N TYR A 58 -3.50 -0.17 6.25
CA TYR A 58 -2.86 1.13 6.23
C TYR A 58 -3.35 1.87 4.98
N ALA A 59 -3.93 3.04 5.19
CA ALA A 59 -4.55 3.82 4.13
C ALA A 59 -3.58 4.87 3.59
N ILE A 60 -3.44 4.93 2.26
CA ILE A 60 -2.65 5.95 1.57
C ILE A 60 -3.59 6.66 0.60
N PRO A 61 -3.90 7.95 0.83
CA PRO A 61 -4.85 8.65 -0.05
C PRO A 61 -4.26 8.85 -1.45
N THR A 62 -5.05 8.52 -2.46
CA THR A 62 -4.62 8.57 -3.86
C THR A 62 -5.58 9.36 -4.74
N MET A 63 -6.62 9.99 -4.14
CA MET A 63 -7.70 10.61 -4.91
C MET A 63 -7.66 12.14 -4.89
N GLN A 64 -6.68 12.75 -4.23
CA GLN A 64 -6.68 14.20 -3.99
C GLN A 64 -5.80 14.99 -4.96
N GLY A 65 -5.19 14.32 -5.93
CA GLY A 65 -4.33 15.02 -6.89
C GLY A 65 -3.44 14.05 -7.63
N GLY A 66 -2.33 14.55 -8.19
CA GLY A 66 -1.39 13.74 -8.93
C GLY A 66 -0.36 13.08 -8.03
N VAL A 67 0.68 12.50 -8.67
CA VAL A 67 1.72 11.77 -7.93
C VAL A 67 2.43 12.65 -6.90
N LYS A 68 2.55 13.94 -7.16
CA LYS A 68 3.20 14.85 -6.19
C LYS A 68 2.38 14.99 -4.91
N THR A 69 1.06 14.85 -5.01
CA THR A 69 0.19 14.88 -3.84
C THR A 69 0.26 13.56 -3.07
N ILE A 70 0.44 12.45 -3.78
CA ILE A 70 0.51 11.12 -3.18
C ILE A 70 1.86 10.89 -2.50
N ALA A 71 2.94 11.43 -3.08
CA ALA A 71 4.30 11.14 -2.64
C ALA A 71 4.55 11.34 -1.15
N PRO A 72 4.10 12.46 -0.52
CA PRO A 72 4.33 12.63 0.92
C PRO A 72 3.66 11.55 1.76
N TYR A 73 2.50 11.06 1.33
CA TYR A 73 1.79 10.00 2.06
C TYR A 73 2.50 8.67 1.93
N VAL A 74 3.13 8.40 0.77
CA VAL A 74 3.94 7.19 0.60
C VAL A 74 5.19 7.28 1.47
N ASP A 75 5.84 8.44 1.50
CA ASP A 75 7.01 8.64 2.34
C ASP A 75 6.67 8.44 3.82
N GLU A 76 5.53 8.95 4.25
CA GLU A 76 5.05 8.78 5.61
C GLU A 76 4.80 7.31 5.92
N PHE A 77 4.24 6.57 4.96
CA PHE A 77 4.04 5.13 5.11
C PHE A 77 5.36 4.39 5.27
N ILE A 78 6.35 4.71 4.43
CA ILE A 78 7.65 4.04 4.48
C ILE A 78 8.32 4.31 5.83
N GLU A 79 8.21 5.55 6.32
CA GLU A 79 8.73 5.90 7.64
C GLU A 79 8.00 5.14 8.75
N TYR A 80 6.68 5.03 8.64
CA TYR A 80 5.90 4.26 9.61
C TYR A 80 6.35 2.81 9.65
N ALA A 81 6.52 2.20 8.46
CA ALA A 81 6.93 0.81 8.38
C ALA A 81 8.33 0.61 8.94
N HIS A 82 9.22 1.59 8.71
CA HIS A 82 10.57 1.53 9.26
C HIS A 82 10.55 1.50 10.80
N ASN A 83 9.60 2.19 11.41
CA ASN A 83 9.48 2.26 12.86
C ASN A 83 8.62 1.14 13.45
N HIS A 84 8.08 0.26 12.62
CA HIS A 84 7.20 -0.84 13.07
C HIS A 84 7.62 -2.14 12.39
N ARG A 85 8.86 -2.57 12.69
CA ARG A 85 9.46 -3.73 12.02
C ARG A 85 8.84 -5.05 12.43
N GLU A 86 8.04 -5.03 13.49
CA GLU A 86 7.26 -6.19 13.90
C GLU A 86 6.06 -6.45 12.97
N LEU A 87 5.69 -5.45 12.15
CA LEU A 87 4.58 -5.57 11.22
C LEU A 87 5.09 -5.85 9.80
N LYS A 88 4.29 -6.56 9.01
CA LYS A 88 4.58 -6.86 7.61
C LYS A 88 3.50 -6.23 6.76
N PHE A 89 3.92 -5.39 5.82
CA PHE A 89 2.99 -4.58 5.03
C PHE A 89 2.91 -5.11 3.60
N TYR A 90 1.72 -5.56 3.20
CA TYR A 90 1.46 -5.96 1.83
C TYR A 90 0.89 -4.76 1.07
N VAL A 91 1.71 -4.15 0.23
CA VAL A 91 1.29 -3.00 -0.57
C VAL A 91 0.53 -3.51 -1.80
N THR A 92 -0.71 -3.05 -1.96
CA THR A 92 -1.48 -3.32 -3.17
C THR A 92 -1.10 -2.30 -4.23
N ARG A 93 -1.66 -2.44 -5.45
CA ARG A 93 -1.37 -1.50 -6.54
C ARG A 93 -2.15 -0.20 -6.31
N ILE A 94 -1.77 0.53 -5.28
CA ILE A 94 -2.47 1.76 -4.88
C ILE A 94 -2.47 2.76 -6.03
N GLY A 95 -3.59 3.47 -6.19
CA GLY A 95 -3.72 4.48 -7.22
C GLY A 95 -3.95 3.92 -8.62
N CYS A 96 -3.82 2.62 -8.82
CA CYS A 96 -3.92 2.01 -10.15
C CYS A 96 -5.30 1.45 -10.45
N GLY A 97 -6.24 1.60 -9.53
CA GLY A 97 -7.62 1.21 -9.73
C GLY A 97 -8.49 2.42 -10.01
N ILE A 98 -9.37 2.75 -9.05
CA ILE A 98 -10.34 3.84 -9.21
C ILE A 98 -9.66 5.18 -9.50
N ALA A 99 -8.49 5.45 -8.89
CA ALA A 99 -7.78 6.71 -9.10
C ALA A 99 -7.21 6.85 -10.52
N GLY A 100 -7.02 5.74 -11.24
CA GLY A 100 -6.68 5.77 -12.65
C GLY A 100 -5.21 5.95 -13.00
N PHE A 101 -4.30 5.88 -12.04
CA PHE A 101 -2.87 5.95 -12.33
C PHE A 101 -2.36 4.63 -12.90
N ARG A 102 -1.23 4.70 -13.58
CA ARG A 102 -0.55 3.50 -14.08
C ARG A 102 0.55 3.08 -13.13
N ASP A 103 0.93 1.81 -13.19
CA ASP A 103 1.99 1.30 -12.32
C ASP A 103 3.26 2.14 -12.44
N LYS A 104 3.60 2.59 -13.65
CA LYS A 104 4.82 3.38 -13.87
C LYS A 104 4.75 4.76 -13.24
N ASP A 105 3.55 5.24 -12.92
CA ASP A 105 3.38 6.54 -12.25
C ASP A 105 3.55 6.41 -10.74
N ILE A 106 3.11 5.30 -10.18
CA ILE A 106 3.07 5.10 -8.72
C ILE A 106 4.31 4.38 -8.20
N ALA A 107 4.80 3.37 -8.94
CA ALA A 107 5.93 2.57 -8.49
C ALA A 107 7.15 3.41 -8.05
N PRO A 108 7.54 4.47 -8.79
CA PRO A 108 8.72 5.27 -8.38
C PRO A 108 8.60 5.86 -6.99
N LEU A 109 7.38 6.09 -6.49
CA LEU A 109 7.17 6.63 -5.15
C LEU A 109 7.62 5.66 -4.06
N PHE A 110 7.74 4.38 -4.38
CA PHE A 110 8.12 3.32 -3.45
C PHE A 110 9.59 2.93 -3.54
N LYS A 111 10.41 3.73 -4.20
CA LYS A 111 11.82 3.39 -4.37
C LYS A 111 12.51 3.07 -3.05
N ASN A 112 12.27 3.87 -2.03
CA ASN A 112 12.91 3.68 -0.73
C ASN A 112 12.37 2.47 0.02
N ALA A 113 11.27 1.90 -0.44
CA ALA A 113 10.70 0.70 0.17
C ALA A 113 11.49 -0.56 -0.21
N LEU A 114 12.30 -0.51 -1.28
CA LEU A 114 13.07 -1.68 -1.71
C LEU A 114 14.03 -2.18 -0.62
N GLU A 115 14.49 -1.28 0.25
CA GLU A 115 15.41 -1.64 1.33
C GLU A 115 14.72 -2.17 2.57
N LYS A 116 13.39 -2.10 2.62
CA LYS A 116 12.63 -2.45 3.82
C LYS A 116 12.13 -3.87 3.70
N GLU A 117 12.65 -4.77 4.55
CA GLU A 117 12.28 -6.18 4.51
C GLU A 117 10.81 -6.42 4.85
N ASN A 118 10.20 -5.52 5.62
CA ASN A 118 8.82 -5.67 6.05
C ASN A 118 7.80 -4.98 5.13
N ILE A 119 8.26 -4.42 4.01
CA ILE A 119 7.36 -3.86 2.99
C ILE A 119 7.40 -4.77 1.77
N ILE A 120 6.26 -5.38 1.46
CA ILE A 120 6.12 -6.28 0.33
C ILE A 120 5.40 -5.52 -0.77
N LEU A 121 5.96 -5.50 -1.96
CA LEU A 121 5.43 -4.71 -3.08
C LEU A 121 4.74 -5.62 -4.11
N PRO A 122 3.81 -5.06 -4.90
CA PRO A 122 3.32 -5.77 -6.09
C PRO A 122 4.48 -6.06 -7.04
N GLN A 123 4.43 -7.20 -7.72
CA GLN A 123 5.48 -7.57 -8.66
C GLN A 123 5.67 -6.51 -9.74
N SER A 124 4.57 -5.90 -10.21
CA SER A 124 4.65 -4.85 -11.22
C SER A 124 5.45 -3.64 -10.75
N PHE A 125 5.26 -3.24 -9.48
CA PHE A 125 6.03 -2.14 -8.91
C PHE A 125 7.51 -2.52 -8.78
N TYR A 126 7.76 -3.72 -8.26
CA TYR A 126 9.13 -4.19 -8.07
C TYR A 126 9.89 -4.24 -9.40
N ASN A 127 9.24 -4.74 -10.45
CA ASN A 127 9.87 -4.85 -11.76
C ASN A 127 10.24 -3.46 -12.31
N ILE A 128 9.36 -2.48 -12.16
CA ILE A 128 9.63 -1.11 -12.60
C ILE A 128 10.80 -0.53 -11.83
N LEU A 129 10.81 -0.72 -10.51
CA LEU A 129 11.84 -0.14 -9.65
C LEU A 129 13.22 -0.77 -9.86
N THR A 130 13.25 -2.03 -10.25
CA THR A 130 14.50 -2.75 -10.48
C THR A 130 14.85 -2.88 -11.94
N ASN A 131 14.04 -2.32 -12.82
CA ASN A 131 14.30 -2.30 -14.25
C ASN A 131 14.29 -3.69 -14.88
N LYS A 132 13.40 -4.53 -14.42
CA LYS A 132 13.30 -5.91 -14.91
C LYS A 132 12.16 -6.12 -15.87
#